data_d45c48ea882012d83615f7fae2c184b6
#
_entry.id   d45c48ea882012d83615f7fae2c184b6
#
_cell.length_a   1.000
_cell.length_b   1.000
_cell.length_c   1.000
_cell.angle_alpha   90.00
_cell.angle_beta   90.00
_cell.angle_gamma   90.00
#
_symmetry.space_group_name_H-M   'P 1'
#
loop_
_entity.id
_entity.type
_entity.pdbx_description
1 polymer ?
#
loop_
_entity_poly.entity_id
_entity_poly.type
_entity_poly.pdbx_seq_one_letter_code
_entity_poly.pdbx_strand_id
1 'polypeptide(L)'
;MVTRKLGIRGSGAATTAGLAFVVGVVIAVAAQQRRYEELRLRIEHMEQNGRQEARLAEQQRLQSYLLDKALSDPDLAAVMSTIEEVHPTRRRQYLFANAMYTHALLAYRVGVVNLEELHGHLRVICQNAIFREYWDATRHHRASLKSESVEARVGRMMDALIRDLDEADTEEWWVVGEPPTDGDQR
;
A
#
# COMPACT_ATOMS: atom_id res chain seq x y z
N MET A 1 52.83 -34.01 -74.79
CA MET A 1 51.36 -34.02 -74.53
C MET A 1 51.15 -33.87 -73.04
N VAL A 2 50.92 -32.65 -72.54
CA VAL A 2 50.86 -32.36 -71.16
C VAL A 2 49.46 -31.79 -70.86
N THR A 3 48.64 -32.60 -70.24
CA THR A 3 47.23 -32.21 -69.78
C THR A 3 47.30 -31.50 -68.49
N ARG A 4 47.00 -30.19 -68.48
CA ARG A 4 46.76 -29.38 -67.32
C ARG A 4 45.38 -29.64 -66.74
N LYS A 5 45.31 -30.22 -65.53
CA LYS A 5 44.09 -30.25 -64.70
C LYS A 5 43.90 -28.88 -64.07
N LEU A 6 42.86 -28.13 -64.45
CA LEU A 6 42.37 -26.97 -63.68
C LEU A 6 41.58 -27.54 -62.52
N GLY A 7 42.07 -27.30 -61.34
CA GLY A 7 41.37 -27.55 -60.09
C GLY A 7 40.39 -26.37 -59.75
N ILE A 8 39.08 -26.65 -59.88
CA ILE A 8 38.06 -25.76 -59.31
C ILE A 8 37.96 -26.02 -57.80
N ARG A 9 38.67 -25.18 -57.00
CA ARG A 9 38.48 -25.14 -55.55
C ARG A 9 38.23 -23.67 -55.17
N GLY A 10 37.00 -23.35 -54.69
CA GLY A 10 36.82 -22.06 -54.06
C GLY A 10 35.45 -21.40 -54.09
N SER A 11 34.33 -22.11 -54.28
CA SER A 11 33.01 -21.47 -54.24
C SER A 11 32.08 -21.91 -53.12
N GLY A 12 32.50 -22.85 -52.27
CA GLY A 12 31.64 -23.32 -51.16
C GLY A 12 31.78 -22.55 -49.86
N ALA A 13 32.93 -21.90 -49.61
CA ALA A 13 33.17 -21.21 -48.33
C ALA A 13 32.57 -19.80 -48.25
N ALA A 14 32.41 -19.12 -49.38
CA ALA A 14 31.84 -17.77 -49.44
C ALA A 14 30.31 -17.76 -49.24
N THR A 15 29.61 -18.79 -49.72
CA THR A 15 28.16 -18.93 -49.58
C THR A 15 27.72 -19.28 -48.16
N THR A 16 28.48 -20.12 -47.48
CA THR A 16 28.19 -20.47 -46.05
C THR A 16 28.44 -19.31 -45.08
N ALA A 17 29.47 -18.51 -45.30
CA ALA A 17 29.75 -17.33 -44.48
C ALA A 17 28.67 -16.24 -44.65
N GLY A 18 28.17 -16.02 -45.86
CA GLY A 18 27.08 -15.07 -46.11
C GLY A 18 25.75 -15.47 -45.47
N LEU A 19 25.40 -16.76 -45.51
CA LEU A 19 24.18 -17.25 -44.83
C LEU A 19 24.28 -17.14 -43.31
N ALA A 20 25.42 -17.49 -42.72
CA ALA A 20 25.63 -17.35 -41.26
C ALA A 20 25.51 -15.89 -40.77
N PHE A 21 26.02 -14.94 -41.55
CA PHE A 21 25.92 -13.52 -41.25
C PHE A 21 24.47 -13.03 -41.31
N VAL A 22 23.71 -13.37 -42.33
CA VAL A 22 22.29 -12.99 -42.49
C VAL A 22 21.45 -13.56 -41.33
N VAL A 23 21.65 -14.83 -40.98
CA VAL A 23 20.94 -15.46 -39.83
C VAL A 23 21.30 -14.74 -38.52
N GLY A 24 22.58 -14.42 -38.32
CA GLY A 24 23.02 -13.65 -37.12
C GLY A 24 22.36 -12.27 -37.03
N VAL A 25 22.25 -11.52 -38.11
CA VAL A 25 21.59 -10.24 -38.18
C VAL A 25 20.09 -10.35 -37.87
N VAL A 26 19.40 -11.34 -38.46
CA VAL A 26 17.97 -11.57 -38.21
C VAL A 26 17.71 -11.90 -36.74
N ILE A 27 18.54 -12.74 -36.12
CA ILE A 27 18.42 -13.09 -34.70
C ILE A 27 18.68 -11.86 -33.85
N ALA A 28 19.67 -11.05 -34.16
CA ALA A 28 19.98 -9.81 -33.43
C ALA A 28 18.83 -8.79 -33.51
N VAL A 29 18.25 -8.61 -34.70
CA VAL A 29 17.09 -7.71 -34.88
C VAL A 29 15.86 -8.24 -34.14
N ALA A 30 15.58 -9.54 -34.20
CA ALA A 30 14.48 -10.15 -33.46
C ALA A 30 14.66 -10.01 -31.91
N ALA A 31 15.88 -10.21 -31.44
CA ALA A 31 16.20 -10.01 -30.00
C ALA A 31 16.04 -8.54 -29.58
N GLN A 32 16.43 -7.60 -30.44
CA GLN A 32 16.27 -6.16 -30.20
C GLN A 32 14.78 -5.77 -30.18
N GLN A 33 13.98 -6.28 -31.11
CA GLN A 33 12.53 -6.03 -31.15
C GLN A 33 11.85 -6.53 -29.86
N ARG A 34 12.18 -7.74 -29.39
CA ARG A 34 11.65 -8.27 -28.12
C ARG A 34 11.99 -7.37 -26.93
N ARG A 35 13.22 -6.86 -26.86
CA ARG A 35 13.61 -5.90 -25.81
C ARG A 35 12.82 -4.58 -25.88
N TYR A 36 12.55 -4.08 -27.08
CA TYR A 36 11.73 -2.90 -27.26
C TYR A 36 10.27 -3.14 -26.82
N GLU A 37 9.70 -4.30 -27.16
CA GLU A 37 8.36 -4.68 -26.72
C GLU A 37 8.28 -4.82 -25.18
N GLU A 38 9.26 -5.46 -24.56
CA GLU A 38 9.34 -5.58 -23.10
C GLU A 38 9.44 -4.22 -22.41
N LEU A 39 10.29 -3.32 -22.92
CA LEU A 39 10.44 -1.96 -22.41
C LEU A 39 9.15 -1.15 -22.57
N ARG A 40 8.49 -1.27 -23.72
CA ARG A 40 7.22 -0.61 -23.97
C ARG A 40 6.14 -1.08 -23.00
N LEU A 41 6.00 -2.38 -22.80
CA LEU A 41 5.06 -2.95 -21.82
C LEU A 41 5.35 -2.48 -20.40
N ARG A 42 6.63 -2.38 -20.03
CA ARG A 42 7.02 -1.82 -18.71
C ARG A 42 6.62 -0.35 -18.57
N ILE A 43 6.86 0.46 -19.60
CA ILE A 43 6.48 1.88 -19.59
C ILE A 43 4.96 2.02 -19.49
N GLU A 44 4.20 1.27 -20.30
CA GLU A 44 2.73 1.27 -20.24
C GLU A 44 2.21 0.88 -18.85
N HIS A 45 2.83 -0.13 -18.22
CA HIS A 45 2.47 -0.55 -16.85
C HIS A 45 2.81 0.52 -15.81
N MET A 46 3.98 1.15 -15.91
CA MET A 46 4.38 2.26 -15.01
C MET A 46 3.45 3.47 -15.17
N GLU A 47 3.06 3.82 -16.41
CA GLU A 47 2.10 4.90 -16.64
C GLU A 47 0.72 4.60 -16.07
N GLN A 48 0.24 3.36 -16.19
CA GLN A 48 -1.04 2.93 -15.61
C GLN A 48 -1.01 3.02 -14.10
N ASN A 49 0.07 2.54 -13.46
CA ASN A 49 0.24 2.62 -12.00
C ASN A 49 0.31 4.09 -11.55
N GLY A 50 1.09 4.94 -12.23
CA GLY A 50 1.17 6.36 -11.91
C GLY A 50 -0.17 7.10 -12.04
N ARG A 51 -0.98 6.76 -13.06
CA ARG A 51 -2.33 7.32 -13.21
C ARG A 51 -3.28 6.84 -12.10
N GLN A 52 -3.14 5.59 -11.65
CA GLN A 52 -3.93 5.05 -10.54
C GLN A 52 -3.56 5.72 -9.22
N GLU A 53 -2.27 5.88 -8.94
CA GLU A 53 -1.77 6.60 -7.76
C GLU A 53 -2.22 8.05 -7.74
N ALA A 54 -2.14 8.74 -8.88
CA ALA A 54 -2.62 10.13 -9.00
C ALA A 54 -4.12 10.25 -8.73
N ARG A 55 -4.94 9.31 -9.21
CA ARG A 55 -6.39 9.29 -8.92
C ARG A 55 -6.67 9.05 -7.44
N LEU A 56 -5.94 8.13 -6.80
CA LEU A 56 -6.07 7.88 -5.37
C LEU A 56 -5.70 9.11 -4.55
N ALA A 57 -4.59 9.79 -4.90
CA ALA A 57 -4.17 11.02 -4.23
C ALA A 57 -5.20 12.14 -4.38
N GLU A 58 -5.81 12.29 -5.57
CA GLU A 58 -6.86 13.29 -5.80
C GLU A 58 -8.13 12.97 -5.01
N GLN A 59 -8.56 11.71 -5.00
CA GLN A 59 -9.70 11.28 -4.18
C GLN A 59 -9.47 11.55 -2.70
N GLN A 60 -8.26 11.34 -2.21
CA GLN A 60 -7.89 11.62 -0.83
C GLN A 60 -7.91 13.11 -0.50
N ARG A 61 -7.40 13.95 -1.40
CA ARG A 61 -7.47 15.42 -1.23
C ARG A 61 -8.91 15.89 -1.11
N LEU A 62 -9.79 15.38 -1.97
CA LEU A 62 -11.21 15.71 -1.92
C LEU A 62 -11.84 15.25 -0.60
N GLN A 63 -11.56 14.03 -0.16
CA GLN A 63 -12.05 13.51 1.11
C GLN A 63 -11.56 14.36 2.29
N SER A 64 -10.27 14.71 2.32
CA SER A 64 -9.69 15.57 3.35
C SER A 64 -10.32 16.97 3.37
N TYR A 65 -10.59 17.55 2.19
CA TYR A 65 -11.26 18.81 2.05
C TYR A 65 -12.70 18.78 2.59
N LEU A 66 -13.48 17.75 2.24
CA LEU A 66 -14.84 17.58 2.75
C LEU A 66 -14.86 17.40 4.27
N LEU A 67 -13.90 16.63 4.79
CA LEU A 67 -13.75 16.44 6.22
C LEU A 67 -13.39 17.74 6.95
N ASP A 68 -12.46 18.53 6.41
CA ASP A 68 -12.10 19.85 6.97
C ASP A 68 -13.32 20.77 7.06
N LYS A 69 -14.15 20.79 6.01
CA LYS A 69 -15.43 21.53 6.03
C LYS A 69 -16.39 21.03 7.11
N ALA A 70 -16.55 19.71 7.23
CA ALA A 70 -17.41 19.12 8.24
C ALA A 70 -16.88 19.34 9.69
N LEU A 71 -15.56 19.36 9.89
CA LEU A 71 -14.98 19.66 11.18
C LEU A 71 -15.18 21.14 11.59
N SER A 72 -15.25 22.03 10.60
CA SER A 72 -15.47 23.46 10.82
C SER A 72 -16.93 23.84 11.01
N ASP A 73 -17.87 23.05 10.43
CA ASP A 73 -19.30 23.34 10.40
C ASP A 73 -20.11 22.15 10.98
N PRO A 74 -20.84 22.36 12.10
CA PRO A 74 -21.63 21.30 12.74
C PRO A 74 -22.78 20.77 11.88
N ASP A 75 -23.35 21.58 10.98
CA ASP A 75 -24.42 21.13 10.09
C ASP A 75 -23.88 20.20 9.00
N LEU A 76 -22.71 20.54 8.44
CA LEU A 76 -22.02 19.65 7.51
C LEU A 76 -21.51 18.39 8.20
N ALA A 77 -21.08 18.49 9.46
CA ALA A 77 -20.74 17.30 10.26
C ALA A 77 -21.94 16.36 10.44
N ALA A 78 -23.13 16.89 10.56
CA ALA A 78 -24.36 16.09 10.65
C ALA A 78 -24.63 15.29 9.36
N VAL A 79 -24.36 15.87 8.19
CA VAL A 79 -24.51 15.19 6.90
C VAL A 79 -23.51 14.04 6.71
N MET A 80 -22.28 14.21 7.19
CA MET A 80 -21.23 13.17 7.06
C MET A 80 -21.32 12.07 8.12
N SER A 81 -22.03 12.30 9.23
CA SER A 81 -22.13 11.35 10.33
C SER A 81 -23.27 10.37 10.09
N THR A 82 -22.98 9.09 10.28
CA THR A 82 -23.98 8.01 10.30
C THR A 82 -24.45 7.67 11.72
N ILE A 83 -23.92 8.37 12.73
CA ILE A 83 -24.24 8.17 14.13
C ILE A 83 -25.25 9.24 14.52
N GLU A 84 -26.47 8.80 14.86
CA GLU A 84 -27.56 9.64 15.31
C GLU A 84 -27.43 9.97 16.81
N GLU A 85 -28.16 11.00 17.28
CA GLU A 85 -28.30 11.36 18.70
C GLU A 85 -27.00 11.69 19.46
N VAL A 86 -25.98 12.19 18.77
CA VAL A 86 -24.70 12.57 19.38
C VAL A 86 -24.56 14.11 19.39
N HIS A 87 -24.07 14.65 20.50
CA HIS A 87 -23.80 16.08 20.62
C HIS A 87 -22.88 16.57 19.48
N PRO A 88 -23.09 17.75 18.87
CA PRO A 88 -22.34 18.23 17.71
C PRO A 88 -20.82 18.19 17.88
N THR A 89 -20.31 18.50 19.07
CA THR A 89 -18.87 18.41 19.37
C THR A 89 -18.37 16.97 19.31
N ARG A 90 -19.14 16.01 19.90
CA ARG A 90 -18.78 14.60 19.89
C ARG A 90 -18.84 14.03 18.47
N ARG A 91 -19.80 14.45 17.67
CA ARG A 91 -19.92 14.08 16.26
C ARG A 91 -18.65 14.47 15.48
N ARG A 92 -18.17 15.70 15.64
CA ARG A 92 -16.91 16.14 15.00
C ARG A 92 -15.70 15.36 15.48
N GLN A 93 -15.63 15.05 16.77
CA GLN A 93 -14.57 14.19 17.32
C GLN A 93 -14.59 12.78 16.71
N TYR A 94 -15.77 12.20 16.49
CA TYR A 94 -15.90 10.91 15.85
C TYR A 94 -15.53 10.94 14.37
N LEU A 95 -15.86 12.00 13.64
CA LEU A 95 -15.41 12.19 12.27
C LEU A 95 -13.88 12.29 12.20
N PHE A 96 -13.26 13.00 13.13
CA PHE A 96 -11.82 13.09 13.23
C PHE A 96 -11.17 11.76 13.60
N ALA A 97 -11.74 11.01 14.53
CA ALA A 97 -11.29 9.66 14.89
C ALA A 97 -11.35 8.70 13.69
N ASN A 98 -12.45 8.75 12.92
CA ASN A 98 -12.58 8.01 11.67
C ASN A 98 -11.48 8.37 10.66
N ALA A 99 -11.18 9.66 10.52
CA ALA A 99 -10.13 10.12 9.61
C ALA A 99 -8.75 9.61 10.02
N MET A 100 -8.42 9.66 11.30
CA MET A 100 -7.14 9.13 11.82
C MET A 100 -6.99 7.63 11.54
N TYR A 101 -8.03 6.84 11.81
CA TYR A 101 -8.03 5.41 11.54
C TYR A 101 -7.90 5.12 10.03
N THR A 102 -8.71 5.79 9.22
CA THR A 102 -8.70 5.62 7.76
C THR A 102 -7.36 6.01 7.16
N HIS A 103 -6.72 7.07 7.68
CA HIS A 103 -5.39 7.49 7.24
C HIS A 103 -4.33 6.44 7.56
N ALA A 104 -4.32 5.90 8.79
CA ALA A 104 -3.39 4.85 9.19
C ALA A 104 -3.57 3.58 8.33
N LEU A 105 -4.82 3.16 8.12
CA LEU A 105 -5.16 2.02 7.27
C LEU A 105 -4.70 2.22 5.82
N LEU A 106 -4.87 3.42 5.30
CA LEU A 106 -4.45 3.76 3.95
C LEU A 106 -2.94 3.74 3.81
N ALA A 107 -2.18 4.34 4.75
CA ALA A 107 -0.73 4.32 4.75
C ALA A 107 -0.19 2.87 4.69
N TYR A 108 -0.85 1.95 5.39
CA TYR A 108 -0.56 0.53 5.30
C TYR A 108 -0.90 -0.07 3.92
N ARG A 109 -2.06 0.26 3.35
CA ARG A 109 -2.51 -0.27 2.05
C ARG A 109 -1.62 0.17 0.89
N VAL A 110 -1.09 1.38 0.94
CA VAL A 110 -0.17 1.92 -0.08
C VAL A 110 1.30 1.58 0.21
N GLY A 111 1.59 0.85 1.29
CA GLY A 111 2.93 0.39 1.62
C GLY A 111 3.84 1.45 2.21
N VAL A 112 3.31 2.59 2.69
CA VAL A 112 4.08 3.63 3.40
C VAL A 112 4.48 3.15 4.79
N VAL A 113 3.61 2.38 5.45
CA VAL A 113 3.90 1.72 6.71
C VAL A 113 3.69 0.20 6.58
N ASN A 114 4.47 -0.60 7.30
CA ASN A 114 4.29 -2.03 7.40
C ASN A 114 3.26 -2.40 8.49
N LEU A 115 2.98 -3.70 8.68
CA LEU A 115 1.97 -4.15 9.63
C LEU A 115 2.36 -3.86 11.08
N GLU A 116 3.63 -3.94 11.42
CA GLU A 116 4.15 -3.69 12.77
C GLU A 116 4.05 -2.19 13.11
N GLU A 117 4.42 -1.32 12.18
CA GLU A 117 4.26 0.13 12.32
C GLU A 117 2.79 0.52 12.43
N LEU A 118 1.90 -0.09 11.61
CA LEU A 118 0.46 0.12 11.73
C LEU A 118 -0.03 -0.29 13.11
N HIS A 119 0.38 -1.44 13.62
CA HIS A 119 0.03 -1.90 14.97
C HIS A 119 0.45 -0.89 16.03
N GLY A 120 1.69 -0.36 15.94
CA GLY A 120 2.17 0.71 16.81
C GLY A 120 1.32 1.97 16.76
N HIS A 121 0.95 2.43 15.56
CA HIS A 121 0.07 3.60 15.38
C HIS A 121 -1.32 3.37 15.99
N LEU A 122 -1.92 2.21 15.75
CA LEU A 122 -3.24 1.86 16.29
C LEU A 122 -3.21 1.75 17.81
N ARG A 123 -2.12 1.21 18.38
CA ARG A 123 -1.91 1.15 19.82
C ARG A 123 -1.92 2.54 20.48
N VAL A 124 -1.30 3.54 19.85
CA VAL A 124 -1.32 4.92 20.34
C VAL A 124 -2.72 5.51 20.21
N ILE A 125 -3.40 5.30 19.09
CA ILE A 125 -4.74 5.86 18.85
C ILE A 125 -5.76 5.30 19.83
N CYS A 126 -5.73 4.01 20.16
CA CYS A 126 -6.70 3.38 21.05
C CYS A 126 -6.58 3.81 22.52
N GLN A 127 -5.51 4.49 22.93
CA GLN A 127 -5.40 5.09 24.26
C GLN A 127 -6.39 6.24 24.47
N ASN A 128 -6.81 6.89 23.38
CA ASN A 128 -7.76 8.00 23.45
C ASN A 128 -9.18 7.48 23.73
N ALA A 129 -9.79 7.91 24.86
CA ALA A 129 -11.13 7.47 25.25
C ALA A 129 -12.20 7.80 24.20
N ILE A 130 -12.11 8.97 23.55
CA ILE A 130 -13.06 9.37 22.50
C ILE A 130 -12.93 8.46 21.30
N PHE A 131 -11.71 8.01 20.97
CA PHE A 131 -11.50 7.06 19.89
C PHE A 131 -12.13 5.70 20.23
N ARG A 132 -12.00 5.21 21.46
CA ARG A 132 -12.66 3.96 21.89
C ARG A 132 -14.18 4.05 21.83
N GLU A 133 -14.75 5.18 22.29
CA GLU A 133 -16.20 5.44 22.14
C GLU A 133 -16.65 5.43 20.67
N TYR A 134 -15.93 6.12 19.80
CA TYR A 134 -16.18 6.10 18.36
C TYR A 134 -16.10 4.67 17.81
N TRP A 135 -15.06 3.92 18.21
CA TRP A 135 -14.87 2.54 17.77
C TRP A 135 -16.03 1.64 18.16
N ASP A 136 -16.52 1.76 19.37
CA ASP A 136 -17.70 1.03 19.83
C ASP A 136 -18.98 1.45 19.11
N ALA A 137 -19.25 2.75 19.00
CA ALA A 137 -20.42 3.31 18.31
C ALA A 137 -20.52 2.88 16.84
N THR A 138 -19.39 2.60 16.19
CA THR A 138 -19.32 2.18 14.77
C THR A 138 -19.18 0.67 14.58
N ARG A 139 -19.35 -0.14 15.62
CA ARG A 139 -19.21 -1.60 15.58
C ARG A 139 -20.08 -2.25 14.50
N HIS A 140 -21.33 -1.81 14.37
CA HIS A 140 -22.28 -2.33 13.42
C HIS A 140 -21.88 -2.08 11.95
N HIS A 141 -21.20 -0.98 11.65
CA HIS A 141 -20.67 -0.71 10.31
C HIS A 141 -19.58 -1.72 9.93
N ARG A 142 -18.71 -2.08 10.87
CA ARG A 142 -17.63 -3.04 10.66
C ARG A 142 -18.13 -4.48 10.52
N ALA A 143 -19.28 -4.80 11.11
CA ALA A 143 -19.90 -6.11 11.00
C ALA A 143 -20.31 -6.47 9.54
N SER A 144 -20.49 -5.49 8.67
CA SER A 144 -20.79 -5.68 7.25
C SER A 144 -19.57 -5.91 6.36
N LEU A 145 -18.36 -5.81 6.89
CA LEU A 145 -17.13 -6.00 6.12
C LEU A 145 -16.94 -7.47 5.75
N LYS A 146 -16.39 -7.71 4.55
CA LYS A 146 -15.99 -9.06 4.14
C LYS A 146 -14.87 -9.54 5.07
N SER A 147 -15.00 -10.74 5.62
CA SER A 147 -14.08 -11.32 6.61
C SER A 147 -12.61 -11.33 6.18
N GLU A 148 -12.36 -11.54 4.86
CA GLU A 148 -11.02 -11.63 4.27
C GLU A 148 -10.44 -10.25 3.88
N SER A 149 -11.21 -9.17 4.04
CA SER A 149 -10.73 -7.83 3.68
C SER A 149 -9.62 -7.35 4.62
N VAL A 150 -8.78 -6.46 4.13
CA VAL A 150 -7.74 -5.80 4.93
C VAL A 150 -8.38 -5.02 6.08
N GLU A 151 -9.51 -4.35 5.80
CA GLU A 151 -10.29 -3.59 6.76
C GLU A 151 -10.79 -4.47 7.92
N ALA A 152 -11.33 -5.66 7.62
CA ALA A 152 -11.80 -6.59 8.64
C ALA A 152 -10.64 -7.14 9.48
N ARG A 153 -9.48 -7.42 8.86
CA ARG A 153 -8.28 -7.88 9.58
C ARG A 153 -7.73 -6.82 10.53
N VAL A 154 -7.60 -5.58 10.04
CA VAL A 154 -7.15 -4.45 10.85
C VAL A 154 -8.17 -4.09 11.93
N GLY A 155 -9.47 -4.22 11.64
CA GLY A 155 -10.53 -4.07 12.62
C GLY A 155 -10.41 -5.05 13.78
N ARG A 156 -10.17 -6.33 13.50
CA ARG A 156 -9.93 -7.35 14.55
C ARG A 156 -8.67 -7.06 15.38
N MET A 157 -7.61 -6.54 14.73
CA MET A 157 -6.40 -6.08 15.43
C MET A 157 -6.73 -4.94 16.41
N MET A 158 -7.55 -4.00 16.00
CA MET A 158 -7.98 -2.88 16.84
C MET A 158 -8.86 -3.35 18.01
N ASP A 159 -9.79 -4.30 17.76
CA ASP A 159 -10.61 -4.90 18.81
C ASP A 159 -9.76 -5.63 19.86
N ALA A 160 -8.67 -6.31 19.44
CA ALA A 160 -7.71 -6.93 20.33
C ALA A 160 -6.96 -5.89 21.17
N LEU A 161 -6.41 -4.84 20.53
CA LEU A 161 -5.69 -3.77 21.22
C LEU A 161 -6.54 -3.07 22.29
N ILE A 162 -7.82 -2.80 22.00
CA ILE A 162 -8.73 -2.17 22.97
C ILE A 162 -8.99 -3.12 24.13
N ARG A 163 -9.21 -4.41 23.88
CA ARG A 163 -9.41 -5.41 24.94
C ARG A 163 -8.18 -5.53 25.83
N ASP A 164 -7.00 -5.64 25.22
CA ASP A 164 -5.73 -5.74 25.96
C ASP A 164 -5.50 -4.50 26.82
N LEU A 165 -5.91 -3.31 26.32
CA LEU A 165 -5.85 -2.07 27.10
C LEU A 165 -6.83 -2.05 28.26
N ASP A 166 -8.05 -2.58 28.08
CA ASP A 166 -9.08 -2.62 29.14
C ASP A 166 -8.74 -3.68 30.20
N GLU A 167 -8.01 -4.74 29.83
CA GLU A 167 -7.56 -5.81 30.74
C GLU A 167 -6.25 -5.46 31.47
N ALA A 168 -5.42 -4.60 30.89
CA ALA A 168 -4.16 -4.20 31.48
C ALA A 168 -4.40 -3.19 32.63
N ASP A 169 -3.75 -3.45 33.79
CA ASP A 169 -3.62 -2.42 34.81
C ASP A 169 -2.78 -1.27 34.22
N THR A 170 -3.26 -0.02 34.36
CA THR A 170 -2.84 1.15 33.55
C THR A 170 -1.34 1.48 33.67
N GLU A 171 -0.63 0.96 34.67
CA GLU A 171 0.80 1.22 34.86
C GLU A 171 1.72 0.23 34.08
N GLU A 172 1.28 -0.98 33.76
CA GLU A 172 2.10 -1.98 33.07
C GLU A 172 2.03 -1.92 31.53
N TRP A 173 1.05 -1.24 30.98
CA TRP A 173 0.82 -1.21 29.54
C TRP A 173 1.92 -0.51 28.73
N TRP A 174 2.74 0.33 29.39
CA TRP A 174 3.86 1.06 28.79
C TRP A 174 5.17 0.30 28.77
N VAL A 175 5.29 -0.78 29.55
CA VAL A 175 6.54 -1.52 29.69
C VAL A 175 6.71 -2.48 28.50
N VAL A 176 7.29 -1.97 27.43
CA VAL A 176 7.81 -2.82 26.32
C VAL A 176 9.27 -3.12 26.63
N GLY A 177 9.52 -4.26 27.29
CA GLY A 177 10.84 -4.71 27.71
C GLY A 177 11.08 -4.54 29.22
N GLU A 178 11.90 -5.43 29.79
CA GLU A 178 12.36 -5.28 31.18
C GLU A 178 13.08 -3.94 31.35
N PRO A 179 12.75 -3.17 32.41
CA PRO A 179 13.50 -1.97 32.69
C PRO A 179 14.96 -2.36 32.95
N PRO A 180 15.94 -1.53 32.52
CA PRO A 180 17.34 -1.81 32.79
C PRO A 180 17.53 -1.94 34.31
N THR A 181 17.98 -3.11 34.75
CA THR A 181 18.30 -3.36 36.15
C THR A 181 19.43 -2.41 36.55
N ASP A 182 19.24 -1.65 37.64
CA ASP A 182 20.14 -0.64 38.22
C ASP A 182 21.45 -1.26 38.76
N GLY A 183 22.03 -2.23 38.04
CA GLY A 183 23.13 -3.09 38.49
C GLY A 183 24.43 -3.02 37.69
N ASP A 184 24.53 -2.28 36.59
CA ASP A 184 25.75 -2.27 35.77
C ASP A 184 26.44 -0.89 35.64
N GLN A 185 26.59 -0.21 36.78
CA GLN A 185 27.54 0.88 36.97
C GLN A 185 28.56 0.46 38.05
N ARG A 186 29.57 -0.36 37.63
CA ARG A 186 30.86 -0.44 38.31
C ARG A 186 31.98 -0.63 37.31
#